data_5dce52f246097423c37dda3bfbf7c555
#
_entry.id   5dce52f246097423c37dda3bfbf7c555
#
_cell.length_a   1.000
_cell.length_b   1.000
_cell.length_c   1.000
_cell.angle_alpha   90.00
_cell.angle_beta   90.00
_cell.angle_gamma   90.00
#
_symmetry.space_group_name_H-M   'P 1'
#
loop_
_entity.id
_entity.type
_entity.pdbx_description
1 polymer ?
#
loop_
_entity_poly.entity_id
_entity_poly.type
_entity_poly.pdbx_seq_one_letter_code
_entity_poly.pdbx_strand_id
1 'polypeptide(L)'
;MAKAVAEEFNLTHLSGGDILKEFAQEEGFESGGDDWWDTEEGMNFLNKRQADSKFDEKVDEKLKKYFLDGNVVITSYTLPWLVEGGVKIWLAGTKENSAQRMTARDNLTKNEALDIVQKRYQENKKIYKALYGFEFGEDLSVFDKIIETDNFDASQVIDTVKSTVRDFF
;
A
#
# COMPACT_ATOMS: atom_id res chain seq x y z
N MET A 1 -9.60 3.21 5.49
CA MET A 1 -8.76 3.71 6.59
C MET A 1 -8.05 5.00 6.20
N ALA A 2 -7.08 5.04 5.31
CA ALA A 2 -6.31 6.24 4.97
C ALA A 2 -7.17 7.45 4.54
N LYS A 3 -8.21 7.25 3.73
CA LYS A 3 -9.19 8.31 3.39
C LYS A 3 -9.84 8.92 4.64
N ALA A 4 -10.25 8.10 5.61
CA ALA A 4 -10.87 8.58 6.85
C ALA A 4 -9.91 9.37 7.75
N VAL A 5 -8.61 9.05 7.70
CA VAL A 5 -7.55 9.84 8.36
C VAL A 5 -7.37 11.18 7.62
N ALA A 6 -7.27 11.14 6.30
CA ALA A 6 -7.11 12.34 5.49
C ALA A 6 -8.27 13.32 5.68
N GLU A 7 -9.51 12.85 5.71
CA GLU A 7 -10.72 13.65 5.98
C GLU A 7 -10.65 14.34 7.36
N GLU A 8 -10.27 13.60 8.41
CA GLU A 8 -10.23 14.15 9.77
C GLU A 8 -9.19 15.25 9.94
N PHE A 9 -8.02 15.07 9.32
CA PHE A 9 -6.90 16.01 9.47
C PHE A 9 -6.79 17.01 8.30
N ASN A 10 -7.79 17.04 7.40
CA ASN A 10 -7.82 17.90 6.21
C ASN A 10 -6.57 17.75 5.35
N LEU A 11 -6.17 16.50 5.09
CA LEU A 11 -5.01 16.12 4.28
C LEU A 11 -5.46 15.51 2.94
N THR A 12 -4.57 15.50 1.94
CA THR A 12 -4.81 14.80 0.69
C THR A 12 -4.45 13.32 0.84
N HIS A 13 -5.35 12.41 0.44
CA HIS A 13 -5.06 10.97 0.39
C HIS A 13 -4.46 10.59 -0.96
N LEU A 14 -3.37 9.82 -0.93
CA LEU A 14 -2.71 9.24 -2.08
C LEU A 14 -2.35 7.78 -1.82
N SER A 15 -2.33 6.95 -2.85
CA SER A 15 -1.85 5.57 -2.78
C SER A 15 -0.93 5.23 -3.95
N GLY A 16 -0.06 4.23 -3.75
CA GLY A 16 0.75 3.69 -4.84
C GLY A 16 -0.11 3.14 -5.98
N GLY A 17 -1.30 2.59 -5.67
CA GLY A 17 -2.26 2.15 -6.68
C GLY A 17 -2.82 3.29 -7.52
N ASP A 18 -3.10 4.45 -6.93
CA ASP A 18 -3.57 5.62 -7.67
C ASP A 18 -2.51 6.12 -8.65
N ILE A 19 -1.25 6.19 -8.20
CA ILE A 19 -0.12 6.58 -9.07
C ILE A 19 0.10 5.58 -10.21
N LEU A 20 -0.04 4.27 -9.93
CA LEU A 20 0.05 3.25 -10.98
C LEU A 20 -1.06 3.39 -12.03
N LYS A 21 -2.29 3.74 -11.61
CA LYS A 21 -3.39 4.02 -12.55
C LYS A 21 -3.09 5.25 -13.41
N GLU A 22 -2.51 6.30 -12.86
CA GLU A 22 -2.09 7.47 -13.63
C GLU A 22 -1.07 7.08 -14.71
N PHE A 23 -0.05 6.29 -14.37
CA PHE A 23 0.92 5.79 -15.35
C PHE A 23 0.31 4.86 -16.39
N ALA A 24 -0.67 4.03 -16.00
CA ALA A 24 -1.39 3.22 -16.97
C ALA A 24 -2.13 4.08 -18.00
N GLN A 25 -2.76 5.17 -17.56
CA GLN A 25 -3.41 6.14 -18.46
C GLN A 25 -2.41 6.82 -19.39
N GLU A 26 -1.25 7.23 -18.88
CA GLU A 26 -0.16 7.80 -19.69
C GLU A 26 0.35 6.83 -20.78
N GLU A 27 0.31 5.52 -20.48
CA GLU A 27 0.67 4.44 -21.42
C GLU A 27 -0.49 4.03 -22.37
N GLY A 28 -1.67 4.70 -22.27
CA GLY A 28 -2.80 4.48 -23.13
C GLY A 28 -3.78 3.38 -22.69
N PHE A 29 -3.67 2.89 -21.44
CA PHE A 29 -4.65 1.98 -20.88
C PHE A 29 -5.86 2.75 -20.32
N GLU A 30 -7.06 2.22 -20.53
CA GLU A 30 -8.27 2.76 -19.89
C GLU A 30 -8.27 2.33 -18.41
N SER A 31 -7.85 3.20 -17.49
CA SER A 31 -7.81 2.91 -16.07
C SER A 31 -8.97 3.57 -15.32
N GLY A 32 -10.17 2.97 -15.39
CA GLY A 32 -11.37 3.45 -14.69
C GLY A 32 -11.87 2.50 -13.63
N GLY A 33 -12.40 3.04 -12.51
CA GLY A 33 -13.04 2.27 -11.43
C GLY A 33 -12.07 1.61 -10.45
N ASP A 34 -12.62 1.18 -9.31
CA ASP A 34 -11.85 0.51 -8.25
C ASP A 34 -11.45 -0.92 -8.66
N ASP A 35 -12.25 -1.56 -9.54
CA ASP A 35 -12.07 -2.94 -10.01
C ASP A 35 -11.20 -3.05 -11.27
N TRP A 36 -10.56 -1.95 -11.72
CA TRP A 36 -9.73 -1.95 -12.93
C TRP A 36 -8.62 -3.01 -12.89
N TRP A 37 -8.06 -3.28 -11.71
CA TRP A 37 -7.00 -4.27 -11.52
C TRP A 37 -7.42 -5.71 -11.85
N ASP A 38 -8.73 -5.98 -11.86
CA ASP A 38 -9.33 -7.29 -12.16
C ASP A 38 -9.78 -7.39 -13.63
N THR A 39 -9.62 -6.30 -14.41
CA THR A 39 -9.88 -6.30 -15.86
C THR A 39 -8.71 -6.89 -16.65
N GLU A 40 -8.96 -7.31 -17.88
CA GLU A 40 -7.91 -7.79 -18.79
C GLU A 40 -6.83 -6.72 -19.04
N GLU A 41 -7.22 -5.45 -19.17
CA GLU A 41 -6.30 -4.32 -19.34
C GLU A 41 -5.44 -4.09 -18.09
N GLY A 42 -6.04 -4.11 -16.90
CA GLY A 42 -5.32 -4.00 -15.64
C GLY A 42 -4.32 -5.13 -15.45
N MET A 43 -4.71 -6.36 -15.79
CA MET A 43 -3.81 -7.53 -15.76
C MET A 43 -2.68 -7.42 -16.76
N ASN A 44 -2.94 -6.94 -17.98
CA ASN A 44 -1.89 -6.71 -18.98
C ASN A 44 -0.89 -5.65 -18.53
N PHE A 45 -1.37 -4.57 -17.91
CA PHE A 45 -0.49 -3.55 -17.32
C PHE A 45 0.34 -4.10 -16.16
N LEU A 46 -0.25 -4.91 -15.27
CA LEU A 46 0.48 -5.55 -14.16
C LEU A 46 1.58 -6.51 -14.66
N ASN A 47 1.30 -7.27 -15.73
CA ASN A 47 2.31 -8.13 -16.35
C ASN A 47 3.47 -7.32 -16.94
N LYS A 48 3.18 -6.18 -17.58
CA LYS A 48 4.19 -5.25 -18.10
C LYS A 48 5.03 -4.67 -16.95
N ARG A 49 4.41 -4.28 -15.85
CA ARG A 49 5.09 -3.81 -14.64
C ARG A 49 6.03 -4.85 -14.04
N GLN A 50 5.61 -6.12 -13.97
CA GLN A 50 6.46 -7.19 -13.44
C GLN A 50 7.73 -7.43 -14.28
N ALA A 51 7.66 -7.12 -15.58
CA ALA A 51 8.79 -7.24 -16.50
C ALA A 51 9.78 -6.06 -16.41
N ASP A 52 9.36 -4.91 -15.84
CA ASP A 52 10.19 -3.70 -15.72
C ASP A 52 10.02 -3.03 -14.35
N SER A 53 10.99 -3.24 -13.46
CA SER A 53 11.05 -2.63 -12.11
C SER A 53 11.09 -1.09 -12.11
N LYS A 54 11.37 -0.46 -13.25
CA LYS A 54 11.33 1.00 -13.39
C LYS A 54 9.96 1.60 -13.12
N PHE A 55 8.88 0.82 -13.24
CA PHE A 55 7.56 1.29 -12.85
C PHE A 55 7.47 1.54 -11.34
N ASP A 56 8.02 0.64 -10.53
CA ASP A 56 8.05 0.80 -9.08
C ASP A 56 8.88 2.02 -8.68
N GLU A 57 10.06 2.20 -9.28
CA GLU A 57 10.90 3.39 -9.05
C GLU A 57 10.16 4.69 -9.39
N LYS A 58 9.47 4.76 -10.53
CA LYS A 58 8.69 5.94 -10.94
C LYS A 58 7.54 6.24 -9.97
N VAL A 59 6.83 5.21 -9.50
CA VAL A 59 5.78 5.36 -8.48
C VAL A 59 6.36 5.95 -7.20
N ASP A 60 7.46 5.38 -6.72
CA ASP A 60 8.07 5.81 -5.48
C ASP A 60 8.64 7.23 -5.58
N GLU A 61 9.26 7.60 -6.70
CA GLU A 61 9.71 8.98 -6.94
C GLU A 61 8.55 9.98 -6.95
N LYS A 62 7.40 9.62 -7.56
CA LYS A 62 6.21 10.46 -7.55
C LYS A 62 5.63 10.60 -6.15
N LEU A 63 5.55 9.52 -5.38
CA LEU A 63 5.11 9.54 -3.99
C LEU A 63 6.05 10.35 -3.09
N LYS A 64 7.37 10.25 -3.26
CA LYS A 64 8.36 11.09 -2.57
C LYS A 64 8.12 12.58 -2.82
N LYS A 65 7.83 12.95 -4.06
CA LYS A 65 7.52 14.35 -4.40
C LYS A 65 6.29 14.85 -3.64
N TYR A 66 5.19 14.10 -3.68
CA TYR A 66 3.99 14.47 -2.92
C TYR A 66 4.23 14.51 -1.41
N PHE A 67 5.05 13.61 -0.88
CA PHE A 67 5.43 13.63 0.53
C PHE A 67 6.20 14.93 0.89
N LEU A 68 7.13 15.36 0.05
CA LEU A 68 7.90 16.59 0.27
C LEU A 68 7.05 17.86 0.13
N ASP A 69 6.02 17.84 -0.73
CA ASP A 69 5.07 18.94 -0.86
C ASP A 69 4.17 19.07 0.40
N GLY A 70 4.05 18.01 1.20
CA GLY A 70 3.36 18.01 2.49
C GLY A 70 1.85 17.88 2.41
N ASN A 71 1.20 17.95 3.57
CA ASN A 71 -0.26 17.88 3.74
C ASN A 71 -0.91 16.61 3.12
N VAL A 72 -0.25 15.45 3.25
CA VAL A 72 -0.68 14.19 2.63
C VAL A 72 -0.79 13.05 3.64
N VAL A 73 -1.69 12.11 3.34
CA VAL A 73 -1.70 10.75 3.89
C VAL A 73 -1.41 9.80 2.73
N ILE A 74 -0.31 9.07 2.80
CA ILE A 74 0.14 8.19 1.73
C ILE A 74 0.08 6.73 2.20
N THR A 75 -0.54 5.86 1.39
CA THR A 75 -0.42 4.41 1.55
C THR A 75 0.57 3.86 0.51
N SER A 76 1.67 3.30 1.01
CA SER A 76 2.74 2.76 0.19
C SER A 76 3.41 1.58 0.89
N TYR A 77 3.94 0.64 0.11
CA TYR A 77 4.76 -0.47 0.61
C TYR A 77 6.22 -0.08 0.85
N THR A 78 6.71 0.97 0.21
CA THR A 78 8.14 1.30 0.13
C THR A 78 8.48 2.63 0.79
N LEU A 79 7.62 3.63 0.63
CA LEU A 79 7.90 5.02 0.99
C LEU A 79 8.44 5.22 2.43
N PRO A 80 7.97 4.50 3.47
CA PRO A 80 8.51 4.65 4.82
C PRO A 80 10.02 4.41 4.94
N TRP A 81 10.59 3.54 4.12
CA TRP A 81 12.05 3.30 4.05
C TRP A 81 12.79 4.30 3.18
N LEU A 82 12.09 5.06 2.33
CA LEU A 82 12.69 5.91 1.29
C LEU A 82 12.68 7.39 1.63
N VAL A 83 12.00 7.80 2.72
CA VAL A 83 11.88 9.20 3.14
C VAL A 83 12.22 9.35 4.62
N GLU A 84 12.68 10.53 4.99
CA GLU A 84 12.87 10.94 6.38
C GLU A 84 11.69 11.79 6.85
N GLY A 85 11.34 11.71 8.14
CA GLY A 85 10.22 12.45 8.72
C GLY A 85 8.84 11.92 8.38
N GLY A 86 7.82 12.70 8.74
CA GLY A 86 6.42 12.25 8.73
C GLY A 86 6.13 11.22 9.81
N VAL A 87 4.86 10.92 10.06
CA VAL A 87 4.43 9.86 10.98
C VAL A 87 4.28 8.56 10.19
N LYS A 88 5.08 7.56 10.51
CA LYS A 88 5.13 6.27 9.81
C LYS A 88 4.46 5.20 10.65
N ILE A 89 3.37 4.66 10.15
CA ILE A 89 2.56 3.64 10.85
C ILE A 89 2.58 2.34 10.06
N TRP A 90 2.98 1.25 10.70
CA TRP A 90 2.86 -0.10 10.18
C TRP A 90 1.60 -0.77 10.71
N LEU A 91 0.73 -1.25 9.82
CA LEU A 91 -0.41 -2.07 10.18
C LEU A 91 0.00 -3.54 10.06
N ALA A 92 0.30 -4.14 11.18
CA ALA A 92 0.65 -5.55 11.26
C ALA A 92 -0.60 -6.43 11.24
N GLY A 93 -0.49 -7.60 10.64
CA GLY A 93 -1.54 -8.61 10.60
C GLY A 93 -1.01 -9.92 10.04
N THR A 94 -1.60 -11.04 10.45
CA THR A 94 -1.25 -12.36 9.94
C THR A 94 -1.67 -12.53 8.47
N LYS A 95 -1.00 -13.46 7.79
CA LYS A 95 -1.34 -13.82 6.41
C LYS A 95 -2.75 -14.41 6.34
N GLU A 96 -3.13 -15.18 7.36
CA GLU A 96 -4.44 -15.80 7.51
C GLU A 96 -5.55 -14.76 7.60
N ASN A 97 -5.35 -13.72 8.40
CA ASN A 97 -6.32 -12.64 8.56
C ASN A 97 -6.39 -11.77 7.29
N SER A 98 -5.26 -11.54 6.63
CA SER A 98 -5.21 -10.86 5.33
C SER A 98 -5.94 -11.65 4.24
N ALA A 99 -5.77 -12.97 4.20
CA ALA A 99 -6.50 -13.86 3.31
C ALA A 99 -8.01 -13.86 3.61
N GLN A 100 -8.40 -13.88 4.87
CA GLN A 100 -9.82 -13.82 5.26
C GLN A 100 -10.49 -12.51 4.80
N ARG A 101 -9.81 -11.37 4.93
CA ARG A 101 -10.31 -10.09 4.41
C ARG A 101 -10.45 -10.10 2.88
N MET A 102 -9.51 -10.76 2.19
CA MET A 102 -9.53 -10.92 0.73
C MET A 102 -10.68 -11.82 0.26
N THR A 103 -10.95 -12.96 0.95
CA THR A 103 -12.09 -13.84 0.59
C THR A 103 -13.42 -13.10 0.64
N ALA A 104 -13.62 -12.27 1.68
CA ALA A 104 -14.86 -11.51 1.84
C ALA A 104 -15.06 -10.43 0.75
N ARG A 105 -13.98 -9.89 0.21
CA ARG A 105 -14.01 -8.84 -0.81
C ARG A 105 -14.07 -9.39 -2.23
N ASP A 106 -13.25 -10.40 -2.53
CA ASP A 106 -12.91 -10.80 -3.91
C ASP A 106 -13.56 -12.15 -4.32
N ASN A 107 -14.45 -12.70 -3.50
CA ASN A 107 -15.17 -13.98 -3.73
C ASN A 107 -14.23 -15.17 -4.01
N LEU A 108 -13.10 -15.23 -3.31
CA LEU A 108 -12.09 -16.30 -3.42
C LEU A 108 -12.29 -17.36 -2.33
N THR A 109 -11.81 -18.57 -2.57
CA THR A 109 -11.64 -19.55 -1.49
C THR A 109 -10.51 -19.13 -0.54
N LYS A 110 -10.52 -19.63 0.69
CA LYS A 110 -9.49 -19.33 1.68
C LYS A 110 -8.07 -19.71 1.19
N ASN A 111 -7.95 -20.86 0.51
CA ASN A 111 -6.64 -21.32 0.02
C ASN A 111 -6.13 -20.43 -1.11
N GLU A 112 -6.97 -20.08 -2.09
CA GLU A 112 -6.59 -19.15 -3.16
C GLU A 112 -6.15 -17.79 -2.60
N ALA A 113 -6.92 -17.25 -1.65
CA ALA A 113 -6.57 -15.99 -1.01
C ALA A 113 -5.23 -16.06 -0.25
N LEU A 114 -4.97 -17.17 0.47
CA LEU A 114 -3.72 -17.37 1.21
C LEU A 114 -2.51 -17.47 0.25
N ASP A 115 -2.65 -18.20 -0.84
CA ASP A 115 -1.61 -18.33 -1.87
C ASP A 115 -1.30 -16.99 -2.51
N ILE A 116 -2.32 -16.18 -2.84
CA ILE A 116 -2.15 -14.83 -3.39
C ILE A 116 -1.43 -13.92 -2.40
N VAL A 117 -1.85 -13.89 -1.13
CA VAL A 117 -1.22 -13.09 -0.08
C VAL A 117 0.25 -13.46 0.08
N GLN A 118 0.54 -14.77 0.16
CA GLN A 118 1.91 -15.26 0.33
C GLN A 118 2.79 -14.95 -0.88
N LYS A 119 2.28 -15.16 -2.10
CA LYS A 119 2.99 -14.87 -3.33
C LYS A 119 3.32 -13.37 -3.42
N ARG A 120 2.33 -12.49 -3.24
CA ARG A 120 2.52 -11.03 -3.25
C ARG A 120 3.56 -10.58 -2.22
N TYR A 121 3.52 -11.11 -1.01
CA TYR A 121 4.50 -10.79 0.02
C TYR A 121 5.93 -11.15 -0.40
N GLN A 122 6.13 -12.36 -0.93
CA GLN A 122 7.45 -12.84 -1.37
C GLN A 122 7.97 -12.05 -2.59
N GLU A 123 7.10 -11.73 -3.54
CA GLU A 123 7.46 -10.91 -4.71
C GLU A 123 7.87 -9.50 -4.31
N ASN A 124 7.08 -8.83 -3.46
CA ASN A 124 7.41 -7.51 -2.93
C ASN A 124 8.75 -7.51 -2.19
N LYS A 125 8.98 -8.52 -1.34
CA LYS A 125 10.23 -8.66 -0.60
C LYS A 125 11.44 -8.75 -1.54
N LYS A 126 11.35 -9.56 -2.61
CA LYS A 126 12.41 -9.70 -3.61
C LYS A 126 12.66 -8.40 -4.37
N ILE A 127 11.59 -7.76 -4.85
CA ILE A 127 11.68 -6.53 -5.64
C ILE A 127 12.31 -5.42 -4.81
N TYR A 128 11.80 -5.17 -3.59
CA TYR A 128 12.28 -4.05 -2.78
C TYR A 128 13.68 -4.26 -2.23
N LYS A 129 14.07 -5.51 -1.96
CA LYS A 129 15.46 -5.82 -1.64
C LYS A 129 16.39 -5.55 -2.81
N ALA A 130 15.98 -5.92 -4.03
CA ALA A 130 16.78 -5.69 -5.24
C ALA A 130 16.89 -4.20 -5.59
N LEU A 131 15.80 -3.43 -5.47
CA LEU A 131 15.76 -2.00 -5.80
C LEU A 131 16.41 -1.12 -4.74
N TYR A 132 16.15 -1.39 -3.45
CA TYR A 132 16.42 -0.44 -2.36
C TYR A 132 17.26 -1.03 -1.23
N GLY A 133 17.48 -2.34 -1.21
CA GLY A 133 18.33 -3.01 -0.22
C GLY A 133 17.69 -3.27 1.14
N PHE A 134 16.43 -2.85 1.40
CA PHE A 134 15.77 -3.11 2.66
C PHE A 134 14.99 -4.45 2.68
N GLU A 135 14.76 -4.98 3.88
CA GLU A 135 13.99 -6.22 4.09
C GLU A 135 12.52 -5.87 4.41
N PHE A 136 11.68 -5.90 3.38
CA PHE A 136 10.24 -5.60 3.50
C PHE A 136 9.56 -6.50 4.55
N GLY A 137 8.90 -5.85 5.52
CA GLY A 137 8.15 -6.53 6.59
C GLY A 137 9.00 -7.16 7.69
N GLU A 138 10.33 -7.02 7.65
CA GLU A 138 11.25 -7.53 8.67
C GLU A 138 11.94 -6.39 9.44
N ASP A 139 12.51 -5.42 8.74
CA ASP A 139 13.06 -4.22 9.37
C ASP A 139 11.97 -3.16 9.54
N LEU A 140 11.35 -3.14 10.70
CA LEU A 140 10.30 -2.17 11.06
C LEU A 140 10.82 -1.00 11.88
N SER A 141 12.15 -0.84 12.02
CA SER A 141 12.77 0.22 12.83
C SER A 141 12.50 1.64 12.31
N VAL A 142 12.09 1.76 11.04
CA VAL A 142 11.73 3.05 10.41
C VAL A 142 10.34 3.55 10.80
N PHE A 143 9.50 2.71 11.44
CA PHE A 143 8.13 3.06 11.80
C PHE A 143 8.05 3.61 13.22
N ASP A 144 7.31 4.72 13.36
CA ASP A 144 7.04 5.35 14.66
C ASP A 144 6.02 4.53 15.48
N LYS A 145 5.12 3.82 14.80
CA LYS A 145 4.10 2.99 15.44
C LYS A 145 3.81 1.72 14.64
N ILE A 146 3.74 0.59 15.36
CA ILE A 146 3.23 -0.67 14.84
C ILE A 146 1.88 -0.94 15.50
N ILE A 147 0.85 -1.19 14.69
CA ILE A 147 -0.52 -1.46 15.15
C ILE A 147 -0.90 -2.86 14.69
N GLU A 148 -1.08 -3.77 15.67
CA GLU A 148 -1.58 -5.12 15.42
C GLU A 148 -3.08 -5.08 15.10
N THR A 149 -3.45 -5.57 13.91
CA THR A 149 -4.81 -5.44 13.39
C THR A 149 -5.62 -6.72 13.43
N ASP A 150 -5.05 -7.84 13.87
CA ASP A 150 -5.70 -9.15 13.78
C ASP A 150 -6.98 -9.26 14.63
N ASN A 151 -7.03 -8.55 15.73
CA ASN A 151 -8.16 -8.54 16.66
C ASN A 151 -9.07 -7.31 16.51
N PHE A 152 -8.85 -6.49 15.48
CA PHE A 152 -9.59 -5.25 15.25
C PHE A 152 -10.48 -5.38 14.02
N ASP A 153 -11.69 -4.85 14.11
CA ASP A 153 -12.50 -4.54 12.94
C ASP A 153 -12.01 -3.26 12.23
N ALA A 154 -12.58 -2.95 11.08
CA ALA A 154 -12.16 -1.81 10.27
C ALA A 154 -12.32 -0.47 11.00
N SER A 155 -13.38 -0.30 11.82
CA SER A 155 -13.61 0.93 12.60
C SER A 155 -12.57 1.09 13.69
N GLN A 156 -12.28 0.02 14.43
CA GLN A 156 -11.27 0.02 15.48
C GLN A 156 -9.87 0.34 14.95
N VAL A 157 -9.51 -0.18 13.77
CA VAL A 157 -8.25 0.18 13.11
C VAL A 157 -8.22 1.67 12.76
N ILE A 158 -9.30 2.21 12.19
CA ILE A 158 -9.42 3.63 11.84
C ILE A 158 -9.25 4.51 13.09
N ASP A 159 -9.97 4.21 14.16
CA ASP A 159 -9.95 4.98 15.40
C ASP A 159 -8.57 4.93 16.07
N THR A 160 -7.91 3.77 16.05
CA THR A 160 -6.56 3.60 16.59
C THR A 160 -5.54 4.41 15.79
N VAL A 161 -5.61 4.37 14.45
CA VAL A 161 -4.70 5.16 13.59
C VAL A 161 -4.93 6.65 13.81
N LYS A 162 -6.19 7.11 13.85
CA LYS A 162 -6.51 8.51 14.12
C LYS A 162 -6.02 8.99 15.49
N SER A 163 -6.19 8.17 16.55
CA SER A 163 -5.63 8.47 17.86
C SER A 163 -4.11 8.56 17.81
N THR A 164 -3.46 7.60 17.16
CA THR A 164 -2.00 7.62 17.01
C THR A 164 -1.53 8.89 16.31
N VAL A 165 -2.18 9.30 15.23
CA VAL A 165 -1.81 10.55 14.51
C VAL A 165 -1.98 11.77 15.41
N ARG A 166 -3.07 11.87 16.22
CA ARG A 166 -3.26 12.99 17.17
C ARG A 166 -2.15 13.08 18.21
N ASP A 167 -1.57 11.95 18.62
CA ASP A 167 -0.49 11.92 19.62
C ASP A 167 0.81 12.54 19.10
N PHE A 168 0.95 12.71 17.78
CA PHE A 168 2.11 13.32 17.12
C PHE A 168 1.92 14.82 16.80
N PHE A 169 0.72 15.33 16.88
CA PHE A 169 0.38 16.72 16.57
C PHE A 169 -0.36 17.41 17.71
#